data_ea659e16bfc809363a8aa2df6eb63361
#
_entry.id   ea659e16bfc809363a8aa2df6eb63361
#
_cell.length_a   1.000
_cell.length_b   1.000
_cell.length_c   1.000
_cell.angle_alpha   90.00
_cell.angle_beta   90.00
_cell.angle_gamma   90.00
#
_symmetry.space_group_name_H-M   'P 1'
#
loop_
_entity.id
_entity.type
_entity.pdbx_description
1 polymer ?
#
loop_
_entity_poly.entity_id
_entity_poly.type
_entity_poly.pdbx_seq_one_letter_code
_entity_poly.pdbx_strand_id
1 'polypeptide(L)'
;LNIDRITVDSKAFWNNDGIDIDGCRDVIIRNCDVESGDDACCFKGASERNTERVLIENCRLYSCCNALKVGTDTQGDFRDVLVRNCQIGGVEYDPSGLKHRCSDSGVSLEMVDGGTLENFLIENITIDRAWSPFFLRLEDRGRVKPGDPKPPVGTLRRIAISHVRGGD
;
A
#
# COMPACT_ATOMS: atom_id res chain seq x y z
N LEU A 1 9.41 -11.78 9.70
CA LEU A 1 8.79 -12.47 8.57
C LEU A 1 9.60 -12.21 7.30
N ASN A 2 9.80 -13.24 6.49
CA ASN A 2 10.45 -13.09 5.18
C ASN A 2 9.56 -13.73 4.12
N ILE A 3 9.18 -12.93 3.11
CA ILE A 3 8.42 -13.32 1.92
C ILE A 3 9.35 -13.11 0.73
N ASP A 4 9.76 -14.17 0.07
CA ASP A 4 10.78 -14.12 -0.97
C ASP A 4 10.39 -15.00 -2.16
N ARG A 5 10.46 -14.45 -3.36
CA ARG A 5 10.19 -15.16 -4.64
C ARG A 5 8.82 -15.84 -4.69
N ILE A 6 7.78 -15.14 -4.32
CA ILE A 6 6.42 -15.62 -4.51
C ILE A 6 5.76 -14.91 -5.70
N THR A 7 4.81 -15.60 -6.32
CA THR A 7 3.89 -15.05 -7.31
C THR A 7 2.48 -15.11 -6.73
N VAL A 8 1.77 -13.99 -6.78
CA VAL A 8 0.37 -13.87 -6.39
C VAL A 8 -0.42 -13.40 -7.60
N ASP A 9 -1.47 -14.11 -7.96
CA ASP A 9 -2.47 -13.69 -8.94
C ASP A 9 -3.86 -13.79 -8.30
N SER A 10 -4.37 -12.66 -7.83
CA SER A 10 -5.64 -12.56 -7.11
C SER A 10 -6.67 -11.69 -7.82
N LYS A 11 -6.66 -11.65 -9.16
CA LYS A 11 -7.52 -10.77 -9.96
C LYS A 11 -8.99 -11.23 -10.09
N ALA A 12 -9.35 -12.42 -9.65
CA ALA A 12 -10.62 -13.06 -10.01
C ALA A 12 -11.85 -12.52 -9.25
N PHE A 13 -11.68 -11.83 -8.14
CA PHE A 13 -12.77 -11.36 -7.28
C PHE A 13 -12.58 -9.92 -6.82
N TRP A 14 -13.67 -9.33 -6.30
CA TRP A 14 -13.64 -8.03 -5.64
C TRP A 14 -12.95 -8.11 -4.27
N ASN A 15 -12.32 -7.00 -3.86
CA ASN A 15 -11.61 -6.90 -2.58
C ASN A 15 -10.54 -8.00 -2.40
N ASN A 16 -9.87 -8.32 -3.47
CA ASN A 16 -8.84 -9.34 -3.53
C ASN A 16 -7.47 -8.67 -3.48
N ASP A 17 -7.06 -8.27 -2.28
CA ASP A 17 -5.74 -7.72 -2.05
C ASP A 17 -4.66 -8.79 -2.31
N GLY A 18 -3.46 -8.38 -2.66
CA GLY A 18 -2.36 -9.30 -2.91
C GLY A 18 -1.63 -9.69 -1.63
N ILE A 19 -1.07 -8.70 -0.94
CA ILE A 19 -0.35 -8.88 0.33
C ILE A 19 -0.78 -7.78 1.30
N ASP A 20 -1.42 -8.16 2.40
CA ASP A 20 -1.76 -7.26 3.50
C ASP A 20 -0.78 -7.39 4.67
N ILE A 21 -0.32 -6.26 5.20
CA ILE A 21 0.59 -6.16 6.33
C ILE A 21 -0.14 -5.41 7.45
N ASP A 22 -0.60 -6.13 8.47
CA ASP A 22 -1.33 -5.54 9.61
C ASP A 22 -0.67 -5.90 10.94
N GLY A 23 -0.22 -4.88 11.69
CA GLY A 23 0.37 -5.04 13.01
C GLY A 23 1.66 -5.87 13.05
N CYS A 24 2.41 -5.89 11.96
CA CYS A 24 3.60 -6.73 11.78
C CYS A 24 4.91 -5.97 12.03
N ARG A 25 5.93 -6.70 12.49
CA ARG A 25 7.28 -6.14 12.69
C ARG A 25 8.34 -7.01 12.04
N ASP A 26 9.43 -6.36 11.61
CA ASP A 26 10.59 -7.04 11.03
C ASP A 26 10.18 -7.88 9.80
N VAL A 27 9.56 -7.22 8.81
CA VAL A 27 9.04 -7.85 7.59
C VAL A 27 9.95 -7.53 6.42
N ILE A 28 10.31 -8.54 5.65
CA ILE A 28 11.00 -8.41 4.38
C ILE A 28 10.14 -9.05 3.30
N ILE A 29 9.80 -8.29 2.27
CA ILE A 29 9.12 -8.76 1.05
C ILE A 29 10.03 -8.44 -0.11
N ARG A 30 10.47 -9.46 -0.84
CA ARG A 30 11.41 -9.23 -1.94
C ARG A 30 11.26 -10.22 -3.08
N ASN A 31 11.66 -9.75 -4.27
CA ASN A 31 11.67 -10.57 -5.49
C ASN A 31 10.28 -11.18 -5.80
N CYS A 32 9.21 -10.51 -5.41
CA CYS A 32 7.84 -11.00 -5.57
C CYS A 32 7.17 -10.38 -6.79
N ASP A 33 6.27 -11.15 -7.39
CA ASP A 33 5.42 -10.71 -8.49
C ASP A 33 3.96 -10.82 -8.04
N VAL A 34 3.29 -9.67 -7.91
CA VAL A 34 1.93 -9.58 -7.36
C VAL A 34 1.02 -8.88 -8.34
N GLU A 35 -0.05 -9.54 -8.74
CA GLU A 35 -1.16 -8.95 -9.48
C GLU A 35 -2.47 -9.18 -8.74
N SER A 36 -3.22 -8.11 -8.44
CA SER A 36 -4.43 -8.16 -7.62
C SER A 36 -5.63 -7.46 -8.25
N GLY A 37 -6.80 -7.88 -7.83
CA GLY A 37 -8.06 -7.23 -8.18
C GLY A 37 -8.36 -5.99 -7.33
N ASP A 38 -7.80 -5.93 -6.13
CA ASP A 38 -7.80 -4.75 -5.25
C ASP A 38 -6.33 -4.34 -5.00
N ASP A 39 -5.91 -3.93 -3.81
CA ASP A 39 -4.57 -3.42 -3.56
C ASP A 39 -3.48 -4.51 -3.70
N ALA A 40 -2.36 -4.23 -4.38
CA ALA A 40 -1.35 -5.28 -4.58
C ALA A 40 -0.50 -5.52 -3.33
N CYS A 41 -0.05 -4.46 -2.68
CA CYS A 41 0.59 -4.54 -1.37
C CYS A 41 0.05 -3.42 -0.48
N CYS A 42 -0.58 -3.81 0.62
CA CYS A 42 -1.29 -2.87 1.47
C CYS A 42 -0.88 -2.98 2.94
N PHE A 43 -0.66 -1.83 3.57
CA PHE A 43 -0.47 -1.70 5.00
C PHE A 43 -1.82 -1.39 5.65
N LYS A 44 -2.28 -2.27 6.53
CA LYS A 44 -3.50 -2.12 7.31
C LYS A 44 -3.16 -1.90 8.79
N GLY A 45 -3.96 -1.14 9.49
CA GLY A 45 -3.81 -0.86 10.91
C GLY A 45 -5.09 -1.14 11.69
N ALA A 46 -5.90 -2.08 11.23
CA ALA A 46 -7.17 -2.44 11.88
C ALA A 46 -6.97 -3.14 13.23
N SER A 47 -5.82 -3.78 13.43
CA SER A 47 -5.46 -4.43 14.69
C SER A 47 -5.06 -3.47 15.80
N GLU A 48 -4.95 -2.15 15.54
CA GLU A 48 -4.41 -1.13 16.47
C GLU A 48 -2.94 -1.39 16.87
N ARG A 49 -2.30 -2.38 16.25
CA ARG A 49 -0.88 -2.67 16.47
C ARG A 49 -0.04 -1.92 15.47
N ASN A 50 1.15 -1.52 15.92
CA ASN A 50 2.08 -0.84 15.03
C ASN A 50 2.73 -1.82 14.04
N THR A 51 2.80 -1.39 12.79
CA THR A 51 3.63 -2.04 11.77
C THR A 51 4.95 -1.29 11.68
N GLU A 52 6.06 -2.00 11.86
CA GLU A 52 7.38 -1.39 11.99
C GLU A 52 8.48 -2.20 11.30
N ARG A 53 9.47 -1.51 10.76
CA ARG A 53 10.66 -2.08 10.14
C ARG A 53 10.31 -3.05 9.01
N VAL A 54 9.74 -2.48 7.96
CA VAL A 54 9.34 -3.22 6.76
C VAL A 54 10.23 -2.84 5.59
N LEU A 55 10.76 -3.84 4.92
CA LEU A 55 11.48 -3.69 3.66
C LEU A 55 10.68 -4.36 2.54
N ILE A 56 10.38 -3.60 1.48
CA ILE A 56 9.85 -4.13 0.22
C ILE A 56 10.85 -3.81 -0.87
N GLU A 57 11.41 -4.81 -1.53
CA GLU A 57 12.43 -4.58 -2.55
C GLU A 57 12.36 -5.53 -3.74
N ASN A 58 12.74 -5.02 -4.90
CA ASN A 58 12.82 -5.81 -6.14
C ASN A 58 11.51 -6.52 -6.48
N CYS A 59 10.38 -5.89 -6.21
CA CYS A 59 9.05 -6.46 -6.46
C CYS A 59 8.39 -5.82 -7.68
N ARG A 60 7.52 -6.59 -8.32
CA ARG A 60 6.53 -6.12 -9.27
C ARG A 60 5.17 -6.16 -8.59
N LEU A 61 4.53 -5.00 -8.40
CA LEU A 61 3.27 -4.84 -7.69
C LEU A 61 2.25 -4.18 -8.62
N TYR A 62 1.29 -4.94 -9.09
CA TYR A 62 0.29 -4.46 -10.04
C TYR A 62 -1.12 -4.73 -9.53
N SER A 63 -2.01 -3.76 -9.75
CA SER A 63 -3.34 -3.76 -9.15
C SER A 63 -4.39 -3.18 -10.09
N CYS A 64 -5.64 -3.62 -9.91
CA CYS A 64 -6.80 -2.91 -10.46
C CYS A 64 -7.24 -1.72 -9.58
N CYS A 65 -6.68 -1.57 -8.37
CA CYS A 65 -6.99 -0.50 -7.41
C CYS A 65 -5.72 0.30 -7.05
N ASN A 66 -4.98 -0.05 -6.01
CA ASN A 66 -3.73 0.64 -5.70
C ASN A 66 -2.56 -0.35 -5.66
N ALA A 67 -1.45 0.00 -6.31
CA ALA A 67 -0.33 -0.93 -6.36
C ALA A 67 0.41 -1.02 -5.02
N LEU A 68 0.71 0.11 -4.40
CA LEU A 68 1.25 0.19 -3.04
C LEU A 68 0.36 1.11 -2.20
N LYS A 69 -0.17 0.61 -1.10
CA LYS A 69 -1.11 1.38 -0.28
C LYS A 69 -0.81 1.34 1.20
N VAL A 70 -1.07 2.43 1.89
CA VAL A 70 -1.28 2.50 3.34
C VAL A 70 -2.72 2.91 3.57
N GLY A 71 -3.48 2.07 4.27
CA GLY A 71 -4.87 2.37 4.63
C GLY A 71 -5.91 1.54 3.87
N THR A 72 -7.16 1.91 3.98
CA THR A 72 -7.73 3.02 4.77
C THR A 72 -7.90 2.71 6.26
N ASP A 73 -7.75 1.46 6.71
CA ASP A 73 -7.77 1.14 8.14
C ASP A 73 -6.43 1.55 8.75
N THR A 74 -6.41 2.64 9.54
CA THR A 74 -5.19 3.28 10.02
C THR A 74 -5.29 3.73 11.47
N GLN A 75 -5.84 2.86 12.32
CA GLN A 75 -5.83 3.03 13.78
C GLN A 75 -4.44 2.79 14.37
N GLY A 76 -3.70 1.83 13.83
CA GLY A 76 -2.31 1.56 14.18
C GLY A 76 -1.32 2.50 13.48
N ASP A 77 -0.10 2.55 13.99
CA ASP A 77 0.99 3.32 13.39
C ASP A 77 1.80 2.48 12.39
N PHE A 78 2.40 3.16 11.42
CA PHE A 78 3.30 2.60 10.43
C PHE A 78 4.64 3.35 10.49
N ARG A 79 5.73 2.65 10.77
CA ARG A 79 7.04 3.28 10.99
C ARG A 79 8.18 2.50 10.34
N ASP A 80 9.20 3.25 9.93
CA ASP A 80 10.45 2.68 9.44
C ASP A 80 10.24 1.71 8.27
N VAL A 81 9.62 2.21 7.21
CA VAL A 81 9.32 1.45 5.99
C VAL A 81 10.23 1.92 4.86
N LEU A 82 10.84 0.97 4.19
CA LEU A 82 11.60 1.18 2.96
C LEU A 82 10.99 0.37 1.82
N VAL A 83 10.61 1.06 0.75
CA VAL A 83 10.21 0.44 -0.52
C VAL A 83 11.19 0.87 -1.59
N ARG A 84 11.85 -0.08 -2.26
CA ARG A 84 12.86 0.25 -3.26
C ARG A 84 12.95 -0.73 -4.42
N ASN A 85 13.46 -0.23 -5.53
CA ASN A 85 13.73 -1.04 -6.73
C ASN A 85 12.49 -1.81 -7.21
N CYS A 86 11.32 -1.20 -7.15
CA CYS A 86 10.06 -1.84 -7.51
C CYS A 86 9.48 -1.28 -8.81
N GLN A 87 8.75 -2.14 -9.51
CA GLN A 87 7.84 -1.74 -10.57
C GLN A 87 6.43 -1.82 -10.01
N ILE A 88 5.66 -0.74 -10.09
CA ILE A 88 4.31 -0.66 -9.55
C ILE A 88 3.36 -0.07 -10.57
N GLY A 89 2.11 -0.47 -10.54
CA GLY A 89 1.14 0.10 -11.48
C GLY A 89 -0.14 -0.69 -11.66
N GLY A 90 -0.78 -0.46 -12.81
CA GLY A 90 -2.03 -1.12 -13.19
C GLY A 90 -1.81 -2.44 -13.90
N VAL A 91 -2.70 -3.39 -13.67
CA VAL A 91 -2.71 -4.64 -14.43
C VAL A 91 -3.07 -4.36 -15.89
N GLU A 92 -2.55 -5.17 -16.80
CA GLU A 92 -2.83 -5.02 -18.23
C GLU A 92 -4.24 -5.46 -18.59
N TYR A 93 -4.78 -6.41 -17.86
CA TYR A 93 -6.09 -7.00 -18.11
C TYR A 93 -6.88 -7.16 -16.81
N ASP A 94 -8.08 -6.59 -16.78
CA ASP A 94 -9.09 -6.84 -15.75
C ASP A 94 -10.07 -7.88 -16.25
N PRO A 95 -10.02 -9.12 -15.75
CA PRO A 95 -10.93 -10.18 -16.19
C PRO A 95 -12.40 -9.94 -15.81
N SER A 96 -12.68 -9.05 -14.86
CA SER A 96 -14.05 -8.69 -14.49
C SER A 96 -14.70 -7.73 -15.49
N GLY A 97 -13.90 -7.02 -16.30
CA GLY A 97 -14.35 -5.96 -17.21
C GLY A 97 -14.95 -4.75 -16.49
N LEU A 98 -14.81 -4.67 -15.17
CA LEU A 98 -15.46 -3.65 -14.33
C LEU A 98 -14.50 -2.53 -13.93
N LYS A 99 -13.21 -2.78 -14.02
CA LYS A 99 -12.16 -1.78 -13.75
C LYS A 99 -11.36 -1.47 -15.00
N HIS A 100 -10.81 -0.27 -15.04
CA HIS A 100 -9.95 0.17 -16.11
C HIS A 100 -8.62 -0.60 -16.13
N ARG A 101 -7.92 -0.54 -17.28
CA ARG A 101 -6.60 -1.17 -17.45
C ARG A 101 -5.47 -0.51 -16.66
N CYS A 102 -5.76 0.43 -15.76
CA CYS A 102 -4.80 1.13 -14.94
C CYS A 102 -5.26 1.12 -13.48
N SER A 103 -4.31 1.17 -12.55
CA SER A 103 -4.61 1.33 -11.14
C SER A 103 -5.13 2.74 -10.84
N ASP A 104 -5.92 2.87 -9.78
CA ASP A 104 -6.34 4.17 -9.26
C ASP A 104 -5.11 4.97 -8.81
N SER A 105 -4.19 4.32 -8.09
CA SER A 105 -2.92 4.94 -7.72
C SER A 105 -1.74 3.97 -7.80
N GLY A 106 -0.58 4.49 -8.19
CA GLY A 106 0.68 3.78 -8.04
C GLY A 106 1.03 3.64 -6.56
N VAL A 107 1.08 4.77 -5.86
CA VAL A 107 1.29 4.84 -4.40
C VAL A 107 0.16 5.63 -3.77
N SER A 108 -0.54 5.03 -2.80
CA SER A 108 -1.60 5.66 -2.02
C SER A 108 -1.25 5.65 -0.53
N LEU A 109 -1.11 6.82 0.09
CA LEU A 109 -0.80 6.97 1.51
C LEU A 109 -1.98 7.66 2.20
N GLU A 110 -2.87 6.88 2.82
CA GLU A 110 -4.14 7.36 3.35
C GLU A 110 -4.24 7.14 4.86
N MET A 111 -3.88 8.16 5.65
CA MET A 111 -4.03 8.15 7.10
C MET A 111 -5.36 8.82 7.48
N VAL A 112 -6.35 8.03 7.83
CA VAL A 112 -7.73 8.52 8.01
C VAL A 112 -8.39 8.15 9.35
N ASP A 113 -7.74 7.31 10.18
CA ASP A 113 -8.31 6.82 11.45
C ASP A 113 -7.45 7.12 12.68
N GLY A 114 -6.57 8.12 12.61
CA GLY A 114 -5.87 8.63 13.79
C GLY A 114 -4.45 8.13 14.01
N GLY A 115 -3.99 7.11 13.27
CA GLY A 115 -2.61 6.60 13.37
C GLY A 115 -1.55 7.54 12.80
N THR A 116 -0.30 7.14 12.94
CA THR A 116 0.86 7.88 12.43
C THR A 116 1.58 7.08 11.34
N LEU A 117 1.85 7.70 10.20
CA LEU A 117 2.78 7.21 9.20
C LEU A 117 4.06 8.05 9.25
N GLU A 118 5.18 7.43 9.59
CA GLU A 118 6.45 8.14 9.68
C GLU A 118 7.65 7.32 9.25
N ASN A 119 8.72 8.00 8.84
CA ASN A 119 9.93 7.38 8.32
C ASN A 119 9.60 6.40 7.16
N PHE A 120 8.85 6.87 6.17
CA PHE A 120 8.44 6.07 5.03
C PHE A 120 9.23 6.54 3.80
N LEU A 121 10.16 5.70 3.35
CA LEU A 121 11.01 6.00 2.21
C LEU A 121 10.61 5.14 1.02
N ILE A 122 10.39 5.78 -0.13
CA ILE A 122 10.14 5.15 -1.43
C ILE A 122 11.22 5.63 -2.38
N GLU A 123 12.00 4.70 -2.92
CA GLU A 123 13.08 5.08 -3.80
C GLU A 123 13.29 4.13 -4.98
N ASN A 124 13.74 4.68 -6.09
CA ASN A 124 14.06 3.92 -7.31
C ASN A 124 12.91 3.01 -7.75
N ILE A 125 11.76 3.61 -8.03
CA ILE A 125 10.57 2.91 -8.52
C ILE A 125 10.19 3.37 -9.92
N THR A 126 9.57 2.48 -10.67
CA THR A 126 8.87 2.81 -11.91
C THR A 126 7.38 2.67 -11.68
N ILE A 127 6.59 3.67 -12.09
CA ILE A 127 5.13 3.66 -12.00
C ILE A 127 4.59 3.69 -13.42
N ASP A 128 3.78 2.71 -13.79
CA ASP A 128 3.12 2.67 -15.08
C ASP A 128 1.61 2.39 -14.93
N ARG A 129 0.82 2.81 -15.93
CA ARG A 129 -0.62 2.58 -15.99
C ARG A 129 -1.37 2.93 -14.69
N ALA A 130 -1.05 4.05 -14.07
CA ALA A 130 -1.76 4.57 -12.89
C ALA A 130 -2.46 5.89 -13.22
N TRP A 131 -3.72 6.03 -12.82
CA TRP A 131 -4.45 7.30 -12.95
C TRP A 131 -3.78 8.41 -12.14
N SER A 132 -3.39 8.10 -10.91
CA SER A 132 -2.60 8.97 -10.05
C SER A 132 -1.29 8.26 -9.68
N PRO A 133 -0.11 8.75 -10.10
CA PRO A 133 1.14 8.16 -9.63
C PRO A 133 1.26 8.16 -8.10
N PHE A 134 0.80 9.24 -7.47
CA PHE A 134 0.84 9.42 -6.02
C PHE A 134 -0.48 10.00 -5.53
N PHE A 135 -1.06 9.39 -4.50
CA PHE A 135 -2.21 9.90 -3.78
C PHE A 135 -1.89 9.93 -2.29
N LEU A 136 -1.92 11.11 -1.67
CA LEU A 136 -1.64 11.31 -0.25
C LEU A 136 -2.86 11.96 0.41
N ARG A 137 -3.35 11.34 1.48
CA ARG A 137 -4.56 11.77 2.18
C ARG A 137 -4.35 11.75 3.69
N LEU A 138 -4.64 12.87 4.32
CA LEU A 138 -4.81 12.96 5.76
C LEU A 138 -6.24 13.42 6.02
N GLU A 139 -7.03 12.62 6.72
CA GLU A 139 -8.45 12.88 6.94
C GLU A 139 -8.89 12.50 8.34
N ASP A 140 -10.06 12.98 8.72
CA ASP A 140 -10.70 12.76 10.01
C ASP A 140 -11.90 11.80 9.88
N ARG A 141 -11.69 10.60 9.32
CA ARG A 141 -12.69 9.53 9.33
C ARG A 141 -12.87 8.99 10.76
N GLY A 142 -11.77 8.64 11.40
CA GLY A 142 -11.71 8.25 12.79
C GLY A 142 -12.59 7.05 13.12
N ARG A 143 -12.44 5.95 12.38
CA ARG A 143 -13.18 4.71 12.63
C ARG A 143 -12.76 4.12 13.98
N VAL A 144 -13.73 3.84 14.85
CA VAL A 144 -13.53 3.27 16.18
C VAL A 144 -14.58 2.19 16.48
N LYS A 145 -14.34 1.38 17.51
CA LYS A 145 -15.34 0.45 18.01
C LYS A 145 -16.52 1.20 18.65
N PRO A 146 -17.73 0.63 18.61
CA PRO A 146 -18.87 1.24 19.27
C PRO A 146 -18.61 1.52 20.76
N GLY A 147 -18.73 2.78 21.15
CA GLY A 147 -18.50 3.22 22.54
C GLY A 147 -17.13 3.83 22.80
N ASP A 148 -16.17 3.67 21.91
CA ASP A 148 -14.86 4.30 22.04
C ASP A 148 -14.88 5.77 21.56
N PRO A 149 -14.07 6.65 22.17
CA PRO A 149 -13.97 8.03 21.69
C PRO A 149 -13.27 8.08 20.32
N LYS A 150 -13.73 8.99 19.48
CA LYS A 150 -13.07 9.23 18.18
C LYS A 150 -11.63 9.69 18.40
N PRO A 151 -10.64 9.09 17.72
CA PRO A 151 -9.25 9.52 17.82
C PRO A 151 -9.06 10.91 17.20
N PRO A 152 -8.00 11.63 17.57
CA PRO A 152 -7.61 12.85 16.86
C PRO A 152 -7.19 12.51 15.40
N VAL A 153 -7.12 13.55 14.57
CA VAL A 153 -6.54 13.41 13.23
C VAL A 153 -5.14 12.83 13.32
N GLY A 154 -4.84 11.85 12.47
CA GLY A 154 -3.56 11.17 12.43
C GLY A 154 -2.41 12.06 11.95
N THR A 155 -1.27 11.45 11.66
CA THR A 155 -0.06 12.18 11.25
C THR A 155 0.61 11.54 10.06
N LEU A 156 1.01 12.36 9.09
CA LEU A 156 1.93 12.01 8.01
C LEU A 156 3.22 12.83 8.18
N ARG A 157 4.36 12.19 8.44
CA ARG A 157 5.62 12.91 8.62
C ARG A 157 6.84 12.10 8.21
N ARG A 158 7.90 12.79 7.80
CA ARG A 158 9.16 12.17 7.35
C ARG A 158 8.91 11.14 6.23
N ILE A 159 8.12 11.54 5.24
CA ILE A 159 7.90 10.79 4.02
C ILE A 159 8.88 11.29 2.97
N ALA A 160 9.63 10.39 2.35
CA ALA A 160 10.52 10.73 1.25
C ALA A 160 10.24 9.83 0.05
N ILE A 161 10.08 10.47 -1.11
CA ILE A 161 9.88 9.79 -2.39
C ILE A 161 10.93 10.31 -3.36
N SER A 162 11.76 9.44 -3.90
CA SER A 162 12.87 9.82 -4.75
C SER A 162 13.13 8.83 -5.87
N HIS A 163 13.80 9.30 -6.94
CA HIS A 163 14.18 8.48 -8.08
C HIS A 163 13.01 7.69 -8.68
N VAL A 164 11.92 8.42 -8.98
CA VAL A 164 10.72 7.85 -9.59
C VAL A 164 10.73 8.11 -11.08
N ARG A 165 10.36 7.09 -11.84
CA ARG A 165 10.14 7.18 -13.28
C ARG A 165 8.69 6.83 -13.59
N GLY A 166 8.07 7.59 -14.52
CA GLY A 166 6.82 7.19 -15.14
C GLY A 166 7.10 6.23 -16.29
N GLY A 167 6.29 5.20 -16.41
CA GLY A 167 6.20 4.35 -17.61
C GLY A 167 4.98 4.72 -18.45
N ASP A 168 4.94 4.23 -19.68
CA ASP A 168 3.81 4.41 -20.62
C ASP A 168 2.64 3.47 -20.26
#